data_80136d7985cf3e7e65fc318f2b8ef7b8
#
_entry.id   80136d7985cf3e7e65fc318f2b8ef7b8
#
_cell.length_a   1.000
_cell.length_b   1.000
_cell.length_c   1.000
_cell.angle_alpha   90.00
_cell.angle_beta   90.00
_cell.angle_gamma   90.00
#
_symmetry.space_group_name_H-M   'P 1'
#
loop_
_entity.id
_entity.type
_entity.pdbx_description
1 polymer ?
#
loop_
_entity_poly.entity_id
_entity_poly.type
_entity_poly.pdbx_seq_one_letter_code
_entity_poly.pdbx_strand_id
1 'polypeptide(L)'
;NNSRYKKSYPEVSGYYIPTLLRWGFRDMAVTYAGWLCSIQHEEGAWYDTDDKEPYVFDTAQILKGLVAIYPIKPEVKDSLIKGCEWLLGQITEEGRLVTPSKAAWGNDGVCSELIHLYCLSPLIDAAKLLDKPEYEKAARRVADYYISNYRDKILNIFTHMLWRLFAI
;
A
#
# COMPACT_ATOMS: atom_id res chain seq x y z
N ASN A 1 26.22 -17.29 16.92
CA ASN A 1 25.69 -16.01 16.45
C ASN A 1 25.43 -16.04 14.95
N ASN A 2 24.30 -16.56 14.53
CA ASN A 2 23.92 -16.64 13.13
C ASN A 2 22.67 -15.81 12.84
N SER A 3 22.64 -14.57 13.27
CA SER A 3 21.60 -13.62 12.82
C SER A 3 22.01 -12.94 11.50
N ARG A 4 22.40 -13.74 10.49
CA ARG A 4 22.73 -13.19 9.16
C ARG A 4 21.52 -12.67 8.40
N TYR A 5 20.33 -13.13 8.74
CA TYR A 5 19.11 -12.76 8.07
C TYR A 5 18.11 -12.21 9.10
N LYS A 6 17.65 -10.98 8.87
CA LYS A 6 16.50 -10.43 9.59
C LYS A 6 15.24 -11.09 9.07
N LYS A 7 14.16 -11.05 9.85
CA LYS A 7 12.83 -11.44 9.38
C LYS A 7 12.48 -10.63 8.12
N SER A 8 11.79 -11.26 7.17
CA SER A 8 11.32 -10.59 5.98
C SER A 8 10.30 -9.51 6.36
N TYR A 9 10.39 -8.36 5.71
CA TYR A 9 9.44 -7.28 5.89
C TYR A 9 8.34 -7.41 4.81
N PRO A 10 7.07 -7.69 5.18
CA PRO A 10 6.01 -7.95 4.19
C PRO A 10 5.81 -6.80 3.21
N GLU A 11 5.76 -5.57 3.71
CA GLU A 11 5.60 -4.35 2.90
C GLU A 11 6.69 -4.22 1.84
N VAL A 12 7.96 -4.38 2.24
CA VAL A 12 9.11 -4.32 1.33
C VAL A 12 9.01 -5.40 0.24
N SER A 13 8.61 -6.60 0.60
CA SER A 13 8.41 -7.70 -0.35
C SER A 13 7.30 -7.38 -1.35
N GLY A 14 6.24 -6.70 -0.89
CA GLY A 14 5.12 -6.27 -1.72
C GLY A 14 5.53 -5.30 -2.83
N TYR A 15 6.11 -4.16 -2.47
CA TYR A 15 6.48 -3.17 -3.49
C TYR A 15 7.69 -3.59 -4.33
N TYR A 16 8.44 -4.62 -3.92
CA TYR A 16 9.54 -5.16 -4.71
C TYR A 16 9.08 -6.03 -5.87
N ILE A 17 7.89 -6.64 -5.81
CA ILE A 17 7.33 -7.46 -6.89
C ILE A 17 7.31 -6.74 -8.24
N PRO A 18 6.79 -5.49 -8.37
CA PRO A 18 6.82 -4.77 -9.65
C PRO A 18 8.23 -4.55 -10.20
N THR A 19 9.21 -4.36 -9.32
CA THR A 19 10.62 -4.21 -9.69
C THR A 19 11.18 -5.52 -10.25
N LEU A 20 10.92 -6.64 -9.58
CA LEU A 20 11.33 -7.96 -10.05
C LEU A 20 10.73 -8.29 -11.42
N LEU A 21 9.46 -8.01 -11.63
CA LEU A 21 8.80 -8.20 -12.92
C LEU A 21 9.44 -7.36 -14.02
N ARG A 22 9.74 -6.10 -13.73
CA ARG A 22 10.41 -5.19 -14.68
C ARG A 22 11.81 -5.66 -15.07
N TRP A 23 12.51 -6.32 -14.15
CA TRP A 23 13.86 -6.85 -14.38
C TRP A 23 13.87 -8.28 -14.91
N GLY A 24 12.70 -8.89 -15.13
CA GLY A 24 12.59 -10.25 -15.66
C GLY A 24 12.70 -11.38 -14.63
N PHE A 25 12.77 -11.07 -13.33
CA PHE A 25 12.83 -12.07 -12.25
C PHE A 25 11.44 -12.60 -11.88
N ARG A 26 10.75 -13.16 -12.88
CA ARG A 26 9.35 -13.59 -12.78
C ARG A 26 9.11 -14.64 -11.68
N ASP A 27 9.96 -15.66 -11.61
CA ASP A 27 9.80 -16.77 -10.64
C ASP A 27 9.95 -16.27 -9.20
N MET A 28 10.87 -15.32 -8.98
CA MET A 28 11.05 -14.70 -7.68
C MET A 28 9.81 -13.84 -7.30
N ALA A 29 9.27 -13.09 -8.25
CA ALA A 29 8.05 -12.31 -8.03
C ALA A 29 6.86 -13.21 -7.67
N VAL A 30 6.69 -14.35 -8.37
CA VAL A 30 5.66 -15.36 -8.08
C VAL A 30 5.85 -15.96 -6.68
N THR A 31 7.09 -16.26 -6.29
CA THR A 31 7.42 -16.77 -4.96
C THR A 31 7.06 -15.77 -3.86
N TYR A 32 7.43 -14.50 -4.03
CA TYR A 32 7.10 -13.45 -3.06
C TYR A 32 5.59 -13.24 -2.93
N ALA A 33 4.87 -13.22 -4.05
CA ALA A 33 3.42 -13.08 -4.03
C ALA A 33 2.74 -14.27 -3.32
N GLY A 34 3.20 -15.50 -3.56
CA GLY A 34 2.69 -16.70 -2.87
C GLY A 34 2.93 -16.63 -1.36
N TRP A 35 4.11 -16.20 -0.95
CA TRP A 35 4.42 -16.00 0.47
C TRP A 35 3.54 -14.92 1.10
N LEU A 36 3.37 -13.76 0.44
CA LEU A 36 2.49 -12.71 0.94
C LEU A 36 1.05 -13.19 1.13
N CYS A 37 0.51 -13.95 0.18
CA CYS A 37 -0.83 -14.54 0.34
C CYS A 37 -0.89 -15.51 1.54
N SER A 38 0.18 -16.24 1.83
CA SER A 38 0.21 -17.22 2.92
C SER A 38 0.29 -16.61 4.32
N ILE A 39 0.73 -15.35 4.43
CA ILE A 39 0.86 -14.62 5.70
C ILE A 39 -0.21 -13.53 5.88
N GLN A 40 -1.19 -13.44 4.97
CA GLN A 40 -2.29 -12.50 5.11
C GLN A 40 -3.21 -12.93 6.25
N HIS A 41 -3.56 -12.00 7.14
CA HIS A 41 -4.50 -12.23 8.21
C HIS A 41 -5.95 -12.37 7.70
N GLU A 42 -6.81 -13.01 8.46
CA GLU A 42 -8.19 -13.32 8.06
C GLU A 42 -9.00 -12.07 7.73
N GLU A 43 -8.78 -10.97 8.45
CA GLU A 43 -9.42 -9.68 8.19
C GLU A 43 -8.94 -8.98 6.92
N GLY A 44 -7.87 -9.47 6.29
CA GLY A 44 -7.36 -8.98 5.01
C GLY A 44 -6.11 -8.11 5.08
N ALA A 45 -5.67 -7.70 6.26
CA ALA A 45 -4.43 -6.93 6.45
C ALA A 45 -3.17 -7.79 6.36
N TRP A 46 -2.05 -7.11 6.18
CA TRP A 46 -0.73 -7.64 6.51
C TRP A 46 -0.15 -6.86 7.67
N TYR A 47 0.48 -7.60 8.56
CA TYR A 47 1.04 -7.05 9.79
C TYR A 47 2.54 -6.74 9.59
N ASP A 48 3.09 -6.03 10.55
CA ASP A 48 4.51 -5.71 10.59
C ASP A 48 5.41 -6.97 10.68
N THR A 49 6.72 -6.76 10.65
CA THR A 49 7.72 -7.84 10.70
C THR A 49 7.60 -8.73 11.96
N ASP A 50 7.08 -8.18 13.05
CA ASP A 50 6.90 -8.89 14.33
C ASP A 50 5.50 -9.49 14.50
N ASP A 51 4.64 -9.33 13.47
CA ASP A 51 3.28 -9.86 13.43
C ASP A 51 2.38 -9.30 14.56
N LYS A 52 2.53 -8.00 14.83
CA LYS A 52 1.84 -7.34 15.93
C LYS A 52 0.77 -6.38 15.49
N GLU A 53 1.04 -5.60 14.44
CA GLU A 53 0.22 -4.45 14.09
C GLU A 53 -0.02 -4.35 12.58
N PRO A 54 -1.27 -4.14 12.16
CA PRO A 54 -1.59 -3.86 10.76
C PRO A 54 -1.40 -2.38 10.44
N TYR A 55 -0.75 -2.10 9.33
CA TYR A 55 -0.56 -0.74 8.82
C TYR A 55 -1.24 -0.54 7.47
N VAL A 56 -1.95 0.57 7.34
CA VAL A 56 -2.62 0.96 6.09
C VAL A 56 -1.60 1.09 4.95
N PHE A 57 -0.49 1.77 5.21
CA PHE A 57 0.57 1.93 4.21
C PHE A 57 1.16 0.59 3.78
N ASP A 58 1.53 -0.28 4.74
CA ASP A 58 2.17 -1.57 4.46
C ASP A 58 1.24 -2.46 3.64
N THR A 59 -0.04 -2.57 4.05
CA THR A 59 -1.06 -3.30 3.29
C THR A 59 -1.20 -2.77 1.87
N ALA A 60 -1.20 -1.44 1.67
CA ALA A 60 -1.30 -0.84 0.35
C ALA A 60 -0.09 -1.14 -0.55
N GLN A 61 1.13 -1.15 0.01
CA GLN A 61 2.32 -1.51 -0.76
C GLN A 61 2.32 -2.98 -1.18
N ILE A 62 1.78 -3.86 -0.35
CA ILE A 62 1.60 -5.27 -0.71
C ILE A 62 0.56 -5.41 -1.82
N LEU A 63 -0.57 -4.72 -1.72
CA LEU A 63 -1.58 -4.69 -2.78
C LEU A 63 -1.03 -4.22 -4.13
N LYS A 64 -0.12 -3.23 -4.13
CA LYS A 64 0.58 -2.81 -5.34
C LYS A 64 1.35 -3.95 -6.00
N GLY A 65 1.99 -4.80 -5.18
CA GLY A 65 2.66 -6.02 -5.66
C GLY A 65 1.67 -7.03 -6.22
N LEU A 66 0.57 -7.29 -5.50
CA LEU A 66 -0.44 -8.26 -5.93
C LEU A 66 -1.18 -7.82 -7.20
N VAL A 67 -1.47 -6.54 -7.37
CA VAL A 67 -1.99 -5.96 -8.62
C VAL A 67 -1.03 -6.23 -9.78
N ALA A 68 0.26 -5.95 -9.59
CA ALA A 68 1.25 -6.13 -10.65
C ALA A 68 1.44 -7.59 -11.07
N ILE A 69 1.33 -8.54 -10.14
CA ILE A 69 1.52 -9.97 -10.42
C ILE A 69 0.24 -10.66 -10.90
N TYR A 70 -0.93 -10.11 -10.64
CA TYR A 70 -2.22 -10.75 -10.95
C TYR A 70 -2.35 -11.29 -12.37
N PRO A 71 -1.91 -10.59 -13.44
CA PRO A 71 -1.99 -11.12 -14.82
C PRO A 71 -1.17 -12.39 -15.02
N ILE A 72 -0.21 -12.67 -14.13
CA ILE A 72 0.72 -13.80 -14.22
C ILE A 72 0.30 -14.90 -13.24
N LYS A 73 -0.24 -14.52 -12.09
CA LYS A 73 -0.64 -15.38 -10.98
C LYS A 73 -2.06 -15.01 -10.51
N PRO A 74 -3.11 -15.45 -11.23
CA PRO A 74 -4.51 -15.09 -10.89
C PRO A 74 -4.97 -15.60 -9.53
N GLU A 75 -4.28 -16.58 -8.94
CA GLU A 75 -4.59 -17.16 -7.64
C GLU A 75 -4.45 -16.16 -6.48
N VAL A 76 -3.77 -15.03 -6.70
CA VAL A 76 -3.71 -13.96 -5.69
C VAL A 76 -5.01 -13.14 -5.56
N LYS A 77 -6.02 -13.44 -6.38
CA LYS A 77 -7.28 -12.68 -6.47
C LYS A 77 -7.97 -12.49 -5.12
N ASP A 78 -8.13 -13.56 -4.37
CA ASP A 78 -8.84 -13.52 -3.10
C ASP A 78 -8.09 -12.68 -2.06
N SER A 79 -6.76 -12.81 -2.01
CA SER A 79 -5.90 -11.98 -1.16
C SER A 79 -5.96 -10.50 -1.55
N LEU A 80 -5.97 -10.22 -2.86
CA LEU A 80 -6.09 -8.85 -3.37
C LEU A 80 -7.43 -8.24 -2.97
N ILE A 81 -8.54 -8.96 -3.12
CA ILE A 81 -9.87 -8.50 -2.72
C ILE A 81 -9.92 -8.24 -1.22
N LYS A 82 -9.53 -9.20 -0.38
CA LYS A 82 -9.53 -9.05 1.09
C LYS A 82 -8.72 -7.83 1.54
N GLY A 83 -7.54 -7.63 0.98
CA GLY A 83 -6.70 -6.49 1.34
C GLY A 83 -7.31 -5.14 0.92
N CYS A 84 -7.94 -5.06 -0.26
CA CYS A 84 -8.67 -3.87 -0.68
C CYS A 84 -9.86 -3.59 0.25
N GLU A 85 -10.65 -4.60 0.59
CA GLU A 85 -11.80 -4.47 1.48
C GLU A 85 -11.38 -4.03 2.89
N TRP A 86 -10.27 -4.57 3.40
CA TRP A 86 -9.70 -4.11 4.65
C TRP A 86 -9.31 -2.61 4.58
N LEU A 87 -8.63 -2.16 3.50
CA LEU A 87 -8.30 -0.74 3.31
C LEU A 87 -9.54 0.16 3.27
N LEU A 88 -10.60 -0.28 2.60
CA LEU A 88 -11.87 0.46 2.57
C LEU A 88 -12.45 0.64 3.98
N GLY A 89 -12.34 -0.37 4.82
CA GLY A 89 -12.75 -0.33 6.22
C GLY A 89 -11.97 0.67 7.09
N GLN A 90 -10.79 1.10 6.63
CA GLN A 90 -9.98 2.11 7.33
C GLN A 90 -10.27 3.55 6.88
N ILE A 91 -11.22 3.75 5.97
CA ILE A 91 -11.59 5.08 5.48
C ILE A 91 -12.75 5.62 6.32
N THR A 92 -12.55 6.76 6.99
CA THR A 92 -13.61 7.44 7.75
C THR A 92 -14.72 7.98 6.83
N GLU A 93 -15.82 8.43 7.42
CA GLU A 93 -16.93 9.04 6.67
C GLU A 93 -16.48 10.26 5.86
N GLU A 94 -15.54 11.06 6.38
CA GLU A 94 -14.98 12.22 5.70
C GLU A 94 -13.97 11.87 4.60
N GLY A 95 -13.52 10.63 4.53
CA GLY A 95 -12.53 10.16 3.55
C GLY A 95 -11.09 10.08 4.06
N ARG A 96 -10.85 10.29 5.35
CA ARG A 96 -9.53 10.13 5.95
C ARG A 96 -9.18 8.65 6.07
N LEU A 97 -7.95 8.27 5.71
CA LEU A 97 -7.41 6.94 6.02
C LEU A 97 -6.79 6.93 7.41
N VAL A 98 -7.15 5.94 8.22
CA VAL A 98 -6.69 5.81 9.60
C VAL A 98 -6.05 4.44 9.80
N THR A 99 -4.79 4.41 10.18
CA THR A 99 -4.15 3.17 10.61
C THR A 99 -4.65 2.80 12.01
N PRO A 100 -5.11 1.55 12.23
CA PRO A 100 -5.65 1.12 13.52
C PRO A 100 -4.62 1.15 14.65
N SER A 101 -3.35 0.92 14.33
CA SER A 101 -2.29 0.89 15.33
C SER A 101 -2.00 2.27 15.91
N LYS A 102 -1.90 2.34 17.24
CA LYS A 102 -1.50 3.56 17.96
C LYS A 102 -0.01 3.86 17.84
N ALA A 103 0.79 2.85 17.52
CA ALA A 103 2.24 2.98 17.31
C ALA A 103 2.59 3.35 15.85
N ALA A 104 1.57 3.44 14.99
CA ALA A 104 1.76 3.73 13.57
C ALA A 104 2.30 5.15 13.35
N TRP A 105 3.02 5.26 12.28
CA TRP A 105 3.49 6.55 11.76
C TRP A 105 2.33 7.52 11.60
N GLY A 106 2.49 8.73 12.11
CA GLY A 106 1.55 9.80 11.90
C GLY A 106 0.46 9.96 12.92
N ASN A 107 0.44 9.17 13.94
CA ASN A 107 -0.42 9.44 15.08
C ASN A 107 0.02 10.67 15.89
N ASP A 108 1.24 11.14 15.67
CA ASP A 108 1.81 12.40 16.17
C ASP A 108 1.56 13.62 15.29
N GLY A 109 0.91 13.40 14.18
CA GLY A 109 0.03 14.41 13.59
C GLY A 109 0.53 15.26 12.46
N VAL A 110 1.68 15.12 11.80
CA VAL A 110 1.91 16.16 10.79
C VAL A 110 2.49 15.73 9.44
N CYS A 111 3.53 14.97 9.36
CA CYS A 111 4.15 14.71 8.06
C CYS A 111 3.80 13.34 7.48
N SER A 112 3.54 12.41 8.32
CA SER A 112 3.40 11.00 7.96
C SER A 112 1.99 10.65 7.46
N GLU A 113 0.98 11.44 7.77
CA GLU A 113 -0.38 11.15 7.31
C GLU A 113 -0.51 11.23 5.78
N LEU A 114 0.25 12.08 5.12
CA LEU A 114 0.28 12.15 3.65
C LEU A 114 0.84 10.89 2.98
N ILE A 115 1.50 10.01 3.73
CA ILE A 115 1.93 8.70 3.24
C ILE A 115 0.75 7.85 2.77
N HIS A 116 -0.44 8.06 3.32
CA HIS A 116 -1.66 7.37 2.91
C HIS A 116 -2.06 7.65 1.45
N LEU A 117 -1.55 8.71 0.81
CA LEU A 117 -1.75 8.92 -0.63
C LEU A 117 -1.16 7.79 -1.49
N TYR A 118 -0.18 7.05 -0.97
CA TYR A 118 0.34 5.85 -1.65
C TYR A 118 -0.67 4.71 -1.75
N CYS A 119 -1.75 4.73 -0.94
CA CYS A 119 -2.82 3.75 -0.98
C CYS A 119 -3.76 3.92 -2.19
N LEU A 120 -3.76 5.10 -2.82
CA LEU A 120 -4.68 5.41 -3.92
C LEU A 120 -4.39 4.58 -5.17
N SER A 121 -3.12 4.49 -5.58
CA SER A 121 -2.73 3.76 -6.79
C SER A 121 -3.18 2.30 -6.77
N PRO A 122 -2.84 1.48 -5.76
CA PRO A 122 -3.27 0.08 -5.75
C PRO A 122 -4.79 -0.10 -5.72
N LEU A 123 -5.55 0.79 -5.08
CA LEU A 123 -7.02 0.73 -5.09
C LEU A 123 -7.59 1.04 -6.48
N ILE A 124 -7.08 2.05 -7.17
CA ILE A 124 -7.52 2.42 -8.53
C ILE A 124 -7.18 1.30 -9.51
N ASP A 125 -5.98 0.73 -9.42
CA ASP A 125 -5.53 -0.33 -10.30
C ASP A 125 -6.31 -1.63 -10.03
N ALA A 126 -6.57 -1.97 -8.76
CA ALA A 126 -7.43 -3.10 -8.39
C ALA A 126 -8.86 -2.92 -8.87
N ALA A 127 -9.42 -1.69 -8.81
CA ALA A 127 -10.76 -1.38 -9.30
C ALA A 127 -10.93 -1.79 -10.78
N LYS A 128 -9.96 -1.39 -11.60
CA LYS A 128 -9.95 -1.71 -13.04
C LYS A 128 -9.73 -3.20 -13.31
N LEU A 129 -8.80 -3.80 -12.56
CA LEU A 129 -8.37 -5.18 -12.75
C LEU A 129 -9.45 -6.19 -12.36
N LEU A 130 -10.25 -5.87 -11.33
CA LEU A 130 -11.26 -6.75 -10.75
C LEU A 130 -12.70 -6.38 -11.13
N ASP A 131 -12.89 -5.31 -11.93
CA ASP A 131 -14.19 -4.72 -12.24
C ASP A 131 -15.00 -4.35 -10.98
N LYS A 132 -14.31 -3.65 -10.03
CA LYS A 132 -14.87 -3.20 -8.76
C LYS A 132 -14.78 -1.67 -8.63
N PRO A 133 -15.71 -0.93 -9.26
CA PRO A 133 -15.68 0.54 -9.29
C PRO A 133 -15.77 1.20 -7.90
N GLU A 134 -16.28 0.48 -6.91
CA GLU A 134 -16.31 0.94 -5.51
C GLU A 134 -14.91 1.26 -4.95
N TYR A 135 -13.86 0.55 -5.39
CA TYR A 135 -12.49 0.81 -4.95
C TYR A 135 -11.97 2.15 -5.50
N GLU A 136 -12.24 2.45 -6.77
CA GLU A 136 -11.90 3.75 -7.36
C GLU A 136 -12.67 4.87 -6.69
N LYS A 137 -13.97 4.68 -6.41
CA LYS A 137 -14.80 5.67 -5.70
C LYS A 137 -14.25 5.95 -4.30
N ALA A 138 -13.82 4.92 -3.58
CA ALA A 138 -13.20 5.06 -2.28
C ALA A 138 -11.87 5.83 -2.37
N ALA A 139 -11.01 5.50 -3.33
CA ALA A 139 -9.74 6.20 -3.56
C ALA A 139 -9.95 7.68 -3.89
N ARG A 140 -10.95 8.03 -4.71
CA ARG A 140 -11.30 9.43 -5.01
C ARG A 140 -11.73 10.18 -3.76
N ARG A 141 -12.59 9.59 -2.93
CA ARG A 141 -13.01 10.20 -1.66
C ARG A 141 -11.82 10.48 -0.73
N VAL A 142 -10.85 9.57 -0.67
CA VAL A 142 -9.60 9.78 0.08
C VAL A 142 -8.79 10.92 -0.52
N ALA A 143 -8.62 10.95 -1.84
CA ALA A 143 -7.91 12.03 -2.53
C ALA A 143 -8.55 13.39 -2.23
N ASP A 144 -9.87 13.50 -2.32
CA ASP A 144 -10.62 14.74 -2.06
C ASP A 144 -10.40 15.23 -0.62
N TYR A 145 -10.41 14.31 0.37
CA TYR A 145 -10.12 14.65 1.76
C TYR A 145 -8.72 15.26 1.91
N TYR A 146 -7.68 14.60 1.37
CA TYR A 146 -6.31 15.07 1.52
C TYR A 146 -6.04 16.36 0.72
N ILE A 147 -6.62 16.51 -0.47
CA ILE A 147 -6.53 17.76 -1.24
C ILE A 147 -7.19 18.91 -0.47
N SER A 148 -8.35 18.69 0.10
CA SER A 148 -9.09 19.73 0.83
C SER A 148 -8.40 20.17 2.12
N ASN A 149 -7.78 19.23 2.85
CA ASN A 149 -7.23 19.48 4.18
C ASN A 149 -5.72 19.75 4.20
N TYR A 150 -4.98 19.30 3.16
CA TYR A 150 -3.51 19.33 3.14
C TYR A 150 -2.93 19.95 1.88
N ARG A 151 -3.72 20.70 1.11
CA ARG A 151 -3.32 21.28 -0.19
C ARG A 151 -1.97 22.00 -0.13
N ASP A 152 -1.80 22.89 0.82
CA ASP A 152 -0.57 23.69 0.93
C ASP A 152 0.65 22.85 1.25
N LYS A 153 0.50 21.82 2.08
CA LYS A 153 1.58 20.88 2.39
C LYS A 153 1.96 20.05 1.17
N ILE A 154 0.97 19.58 0.41
CA ILE A 154 1.17 18.83 -0.84
C ILE A 154 1.92 19.69 -1.85
N LEU A 155 1.47 20.93 -2.06
CA LEU A 155 2.12 21.88 -2.98
C LEU A 155 3.56 22.20 -2.56
N ASN A 156 3.82 22.39 -1.27
CA ASN A 156 5.16 22.64 -0.75
C ASN A 156 6.10 21.46 -0.99
N ILE A 157 5.65 20.22 -0.83
CA ILE A 157 6.45 19.04 -1.15
C ILE A 157 6.83 19.02 -2.63
N PHE A 158 5.87 19.26 -3.53
CA PHE A 158 6.14 19.33 -4.97
C PHE A 158 7.09 20.46 -5.32
N THR A 159 6.92 21.64 -4.75
CA THR A 159 7.80 22.79 -4.98
C THR A 159 9.23 22.48 -4.55
N HIS A 160 9.43 21.90 -3.36
CA HIS A 160 10.76 21.50 -2.89
C HIS A 160 11.40 20.40 -3.74
N MET A 161 10.62 19.44 -4.23
CA MET A 161 11.12 18.42 -5.15
C MET A 161 11.55 19.02 -6.50
N LEU A 162 10.77 19.94 -7.06
CA LEU A 162 11.10 20.62 -8.30
C LEU A 162 12.36 21.49 -8.16
N TRP A 163 12.48 22.26 -7.08
CA TRP A 163 13.69 23.06 -6.82
C TRP A 163 14.96 22.20 -6.75
N ARG A 164 14.89 21.00 -6.17
CA ARG A 164 16.03 20.07 -6.12
C ARG A 164 16.35 19.45 -7.48
N LEU A 165 15.39 19.32 -8.38
CA LEU A 165 15.60 18.79 -9.74
C LEU A 165 16.17 19.83 -10.70
N PHE A 166 15.94 21.14 -10.44
CA PHE A 166 16.40 22.23 -11.31
C PHE A 166 17.57 23.04 -10.72
N ALA A 167 18.06 22.70 -9.52
CA ALA A 167 19.20 23.33 -8.88
C ALA A 167 20.53 22.57 -9.10
N ILE A 168 20.64 21.80 -10.20
CA ILE A 168 21.87 21.16 -10.67
C ILE A 168 22.46 21.98 -11.79
#